data_ef427ace465aa509065a3d31527d0d11
#
_entry.id   ef427ace465aa509065a3d31527d0d11
#
_cell.length_a   1.000
_cell.length_b   1.000
_cell.length_c   1.000
_cell.angle_alpha   90.00
_cell.angle_beta   90.00
_cell.angle_gamma   90.00
#
_symmetry.space_group_name_H-M   'P 1'
#
loop_
_entity.id
_entity.type
_entity.pdbx_description
1 polymer ?
#
loop_
_entity_poly.entity_id
_entity_poly.type
_entity_poly.pdbx_seq_one_letter_code
_entity_poly.pdbx_strand_id
1 'polypeptide(L)'
;MNHLYAPPYDSPIEDLFAKHYTEWAAPGVNFTPQKHVNTICGLFILDFVISTPDGYRVAVECDGKEFHDESRDEWRDGMILGEGAVDAIYRLRGEDINFRLDEVLYVLLRLEPSIFAAKAEARFTVLASPEVVRLSYTHDVDSYTTRFARDVDRGFLHLEARRRVIPVGQRRFWNTAFAYAASVNGGRLDDVIDQFRRQNGRNQSH
;
A
#
# COMPACT_ATOMS: atom_id res chain seq x y z
N MET A 1 14.65 0.42 -23.98
CA MET A 1 13.37 -0.25 -23.65
C MET A 1 13.31 -0.38 -22.14
N ASN A 2 12.16 -0.06 -21.56
CA ASN A 2 11.96 -0.23 -20.11
C ASN A 2 11.73 -1.72 -19.82
N HIS A 3 12.75 -2.41 -19.33
CA HIS A 3 12.71 -3.86 -19.06
C HIS A 3 11.81 -4.24 -17.88
N LEU A 4 11.35 -3.25 -17.10
CA LEU A 4 10.50 -3.48 -15.93
C LEU A 4 9.01 -3.58 -16.31
N TYR A 5 8.58 -2.92 -17.39
CA TYR A 5 7.19 -2.99 -17.85
C TYR A 5 6.98 -4.24 -18.72
N ALA A 6 6.19 -5.18 -18.23
CA ALA A 6 5.98 -6.49 -18.85
C ALA A 6 4.50 -6.93 -18.78
N PRO A 7 3.58 -6.29 -19.55
CA PRO A 7 2.16 -6.67 -19.58
C PRO A 7 1.98 -8.05 -20.25
N PRO A 8 0.81 -8.72 -20.09
CA PRO A 8 -0.39 -8.18 -19.45
C PRO A 8 -0.35 -8.26 -17.93
N TYR A 9 -1.08 -7.34 -17.27
CA TYR A 9 -1.37 -7.38 -15.85
C TYR A 9 -2.84 -7.80 -15.61
N ASP A 10 -3.24 -8.05 -14.37
CA ASP A 10 -4.54 -8.64 -14.06
C ASP A 10 -5.69 -7.65 -14.27
N SER A 11 -5.42 -6.34 -14.21
CA SER A 11 -6.42 -5.31 -14.43
C SER A 11 -5.88 -4.11 -15.23
N PRO A 12 -6.77 -3.31 -15.87
CA PRO A 12 -6.37 -2.09 -16.56
C PRO A 12 -5.72 -1.02 -15.66
N ILE A 13 -6.11 -0.95 -14.37
CA ILE A 13 -5.52 -0.01 -13.43
C ILE A 13 -4.11 -0.43 -13.03
N GLU A 14 -3.85 -1.72 -12.90
CA GLU A 14 -2.50 -2.25 -12.71
C GLU A 14 -1.61 -1.96 -13.92
N ASP A 15 -2.12 -2.18 -15.15
CA ASP A 15 -1.38 -1.86 -16.37
C ASP A 15 -1.02 -0.37 -16.44
N LEU A 16 -1.97 0.50 -16.12
CA LEU A 16 -1.78 1.94 -16.10
C LEU A 16 -0.73 2.37 -15.08
N PHE A 17 -0.82 1.86 -13.84
CA PHE A 17 0.16 2.12 -12.79
C PHE A 17 1.55 1.63 -13.20
N ALA A 18 1.66 0.35 -13.60
CA ALA A 18 2.93 -0.27 -13.97
C ALA A 18 3.63 0.48 -15.11
N LYS A 19 2.88 0.84 -16.17
CA LYS A 19 3.39 1.59 -17.31
C LYS A 19 4.02 2.91 -16.89
N HIS A 20 3.30 3.69 -16.07
CA HIS A 20 3.77 5.00 -15.64
C HIS A 20 4.89 4.91 -14.58
N TYR A 21 4.73 4.06 -13.58
CA TYR A 21 5.76 3.91 -12.54
C TYR A 21 7.11 3.47 -13.13
N THR A 22 7.11 2.46 -14.00
CA THR A 22 8.36 1.87 -14.51
C THR A 22 9.18 2.82 -15.38
N GLU A 23 8.59 3.88 -15.95
CA GLU A 23 9.32 4.95 -16.65
C GLU A 23 10.19 5.79 -15.69
N TRP A 24 9.80 5.85 -14.41
CA TRP A 24 10.42 6.68 -13.39
C TRP A 24 11.07 5.89 -12.28
N ALA A 25 11.11 4.58 -12.39
CA ALA A 25 11.71 3.68 -11.41
C ALA A 25 13.21 3.97 -11.23
N ALA A 26 13.70 3.82 -10.00
CA ALA A 26 15.12 3.95 -9.70
C ALA A 26 15.95 2.89 -10.42
N PRO A 27 17.18 3.19 -10.82
CA PRO A 27 18.09 2.18 -11.36
C PRO A 27 18.32 1.05 -10.35
N GLY A 28 18.25 -0.19 -10.85
CA GLY A 28 18.52 -1.37 -10.05
C GLY A 28 17.36 -1.85 -9.16
N VAL A 29 16.21 -1.19 -9.15
CA VAL A 29 15.01 -1.76 -8.52
C VAL A 29 14.53 -2.97 -9.30
N ASN A 30 13.97 -3.94 -8.58
CA ASN A 30 13.20 -5.04 -9.15
C ASN A 30 11.70 -4.76 -8.98
N PHE A 31 10.93 -4.95 -10.05
CA PHE A 31 9.47 -4.75 -10.08
C PHE A 31 8.81 -6.09 -10.37
N THR A 32 8.17 -6.67 -9.35
CA THR A 32 7.60 -8.01 -9.42
C THR A 32 6.08 -7.92 -9.33
N PRO A 33 5.34 -8.20 -10.42
CA PRO A 33 3.89 -8.29 -10.38
C PRO A 33 3.43 -9.60 -9.73
N GLN A 34 2.20 -9.61 -9.24
CA GLN A 34 1.49 -10.78 -8.72
C GLN A 34 2.34 -11.61 -7.75
N LYS A 35 2.93 -10.92 -6.76
CA LYS A 35 3.84 -11.55 -5.81
C LYS A 35 3.10 -12.41 -4.80
N HIS A 36 3.32 -13.71 -4.83
CA HIS A 36 2.80 -14.65 -3.84
C HIS A 36 3.55 -14.52 -2.51
N VAL A 37 2.80 -14.39 -1.42
CA VAL A 37 3.30 -14.30 -0.04
C VAL A 37 2.60 -15.34 0.82
N ASN A 38 3.38 -16.30 1.34
CA ASN A 38 2.89 -17.25 2.32
C ASN A 38 2.94 -16.61 3.71
N THR A 39 1.84 -16.70 4.44
CA THR A 39 1.73 -16.22 5.82
C THR A 39 1.13 -17.29 6.73
N ILE A 40 1.14 -17.05 8.03
CA ILE A 40 0.47 -17.94 9.01
C ILE A 40 -1.05 -18.03 8.80
N CYS A 41 -1.65 -17.10 8.04
CA CYS A 41 -3.08 -17.10 7.73
C CYS A 41 -3.39 -17.46 6.27
N GLY A 42 -2.43 -18.00 5.53
CA GLY A 42 -2.59 -18.48 4.17
C GLY A 42 -1.75 -17.74 3.14
N LEU A 43 -2.03 -18.03 1.89
CA LEU A 43 -1.37 -17.42 0.74
C LEU A 43 -2.10 -16.14 0.33
N PHE A 44 -1.36 -15.03 0.20
CA PHE A 44 -1.84 -13.78 -0.38
C PHE A 44 -1.04 -13.45 -1.64
N ILE A 45 -1.67 -12.69 -2.52
CA ILE A 45 -1.04 -12.19 -3.74
C ILE A 45 -1.03 -10.67 -3.66
N LEU A 46 0.13 -10.07 -3.87
CA LEU A 46 0.33 -8.62 -3.94
C LEU A 46 0.41 -8.21 -5.40
N ASP A 47 -0.30 -7.16 -5.82
CA ASP A 47 -0.33 -6.73 -7.21
C ASP A 47 1.08 -6.41 -7.70
N PHE A 48 1.83 -5.62 -6.93
CA PHE A 48 3.23 -5.32 -7.22
C PHE A 48 4.09 -5.31 -5.97
N VAL A 49 5.33 -5.82 -6.09
CA VAL A 49 6.40 -5.61 -5.10
C VAL A 49 7.59 -4.97 -5.80
N ILE A 50 7.99 -3.82 -5.28
CA ILE A 50 9.15 -3.05 -5.71
C ILE A 50 10.26 -3.29 -4.70
N SER A 51 11.38 -3.86 -5.14
CA SER A 51 12.53 -4.15 -4.26
C SER A 51 13.72 -3.31 -4.66
N THR A 52 14.30 -2.58 -3.70
CA THR A 52 15.52 -1.81 -3.91
C THR A 52 16.77 -2.70 -3.83
N PRO A 53 17.92 -2.27 -4.34
CA PRO A 53 19.16 -3.06 -4.28
C PRO A 53 19.66 -3.37 -2.86
N ASP A 54 19.32 -2.56 -1.87
CA ASP A 54 19.62 -2.76 -0.45
C ASP A 54 18.63 -3.68 0.27
N GLY A 55 17.63 -4.19 -0.46
CA GLY A 55 16.67 -5.18 0.03
C GLY A 55 15.41 -4.61 0.66
N TYR A 56 15.21 -3.29 0.67
CA TYR A 56 13.94 -2.68 1.08
C TYR A 56 12.83 -3.01 0.07
N ARG A 57 11.63 -3.37 0.56
CA ARG A 57 10.53 -3.88 -0.27
C ARG A 57 9.25 -3.11 -0.02
N VAL A 58 8.68 -2.58 -1.07
CA VAL A 58 7.43 -1.83 -1.07
C VAL A 58 6.39 -2.59 -1.88
N ALA A 59 5.27 -2.92 -1.27
CA ALA A 59 4.10 -3.41 -1.99
C ALA A 59 3.23 -2.26 -2.44
N VAL A 60 2.66 -2.37 -3.63
CA VAL A 60 1.63 -1.46 -4.16
C VAL A 60 0.45 -2.31 -4.59
N GLU A 61 -0.72 -2.01 -4.01
CA GLU A 61 -2.01 -2.61 -4.32
C GLU A 61 -2.87 -1.59 -5.07
N CYS A 62 -3.45 -2.02 -6.17
CA CYS A 62 -4.29 -1.19 -7.05
C CYS A 62 -5.77 -1.56 -6.82
N ASP A 63 -6.40 -0.93 -5.84
CA ASP A 63 -7.74 -1.30 -5.39
C ASP A 63 -8.83 -0.80 -6.36
N GLY A 64 -9.54 -1.73 -7.00
CA GLY A 64 -10.72 -1.45 -7.81
C GLY A 64 -11.91 -0.93 -6.97
N LYS A 65 -13.04 -0.66 -7.64
CA LYS A 65 -14.24 -0.09 -7.00
C LYS A 65 -15.04 -1.08 -6.12
N GLU A 66 -14.74 -2.37 -6.14
CA GLU A 66 -15.63 -3.38 -5.57
C GLU A 66 -15.22 -3.79 -4.16
N PHE A 67 -16.15 -3.55 -3.23
CA PHE A 67 -16.31 -4.17 -1.91
C PHE A 67 -15.02 -4.59 -1.18
N HIS A 68 -14.26 -3.61 -0.71
CA HIS A 68 -13.22 -3.87 0.27
C HIS A 68 -13.86 -3.94 1.66
N ASP A 69 -13.69 -5.07 2.34
CA ASP A 69 -13.86 -5.14 3.79
C ASP A 69 -12.57 -4.56 4.40
N GLU A 70 -12.58 -3.24 4.65
CA GLU A 70 -11.43 -2.51 5.22
C GLU A 70 -10.84 -3.22 6.44
N SER A 71 -11.70 -3.80 7.27
CA SER A 71 -11.26 -4.56 8.45
C SER A 71 -10.50 -5.82 8.06
N ARG A 72 -10.95 -6.56 7.06
CA ARG A 72 -10.27 -7.78 6.58
C ARG A 72 -8.97 -7.47 5.87
N ASP A 73 -8.94 -6.38 5.10
CA ASP A 73 -7.73 -5.92 4.41
C ASP A 73 -6.65 -5.49 5.39
N GLU A 74 -7.02 -4.83 6.48
CA GLU A 74 -6.08 -4.47 7.54
C GLU A 74 -5.47 -5.70 8.23
N TRP A 75 -6.26 -6.77 8.45
CA TRP A 75 -5.75 -8.04 8.93
C TRP A 75 -4.80 -8.71 7.94
N ARG A 76 -5.18 -8.73 6.63
CA ARG A 76 -4.34 -9.26 5.55
C ARG A 76 -2.97 -8.57 5.52
N ASP A 77 -2.97 -7.24 5.52
CA ASP A 77 -1.75 -6.44 5.54
C ASP A 77 -0.92 -6.71 6.80
N GLY A 78 -1.60 -6.91 7.94
CA GLY A 78 -0.97 -7.30 9.19
C GLY A 78 -0.21 -8.63 9.09
N MET A 79 -0.78 -9.62 8.42
CA MET A 79 -0.09 -10.91 8.19
C MET A 79 1.14 -10.73 7.29
N ILE A 80 1.00 -9.98 6.20
CA ILE A 80 2.08 -9.75 5.22
C ILE A 80 3.25 -8.97 5.85
N LEU A 81 2.96 -7.90 6.59
CA LEU A 81 3.97 -7.10 7.30
C LEU A 81 4.62 -7.88 8.44
N GLY A 82 3.83 -8.64 9.20
CA GLY A 82 4.29 -9.42 10.34
C GLY A 82 5.27 -10.52 9.93
N GLU A 83 5.03 -11.21 8.82
CA GLU A 83 5.97 -12.17 8.22
C GLU A 83 7.23 -11.49 7.64
N GLY A 84 7.22 -10.18 7.53
CA GLY A 84 8.33 -9.45 6.94
C GLY A 84 8.50 -9.70 5.45
N ALA A 85 7.42 -10.01 4.75
CA ALA A 85 7.44 -10.19 3.31
C ALA A 85 7.76 -8.90 2.57
N VAL A 86 7.24 -7.77 3.08
CA VAL A 86 7.53 -6.41 2.61
C VAL A 86 7.72 -5.48 3.82
N ASP A 87 8.28 -4.30 3.57
CA ASP A 87 8.57 -3.29 4.59
C ASP A 87 7.50 -2.18 4.63
N ALA A 88 6.80 -1.99 3.51
CA ALA A 88 5.64 -1.10 3.38
C ALA A 88 4.60 -1.64 2.41
N ILE A 89 3.33 -1.30 2.64
CA ILE A 89 2.20 -1.57 1.75
C ILE A 89 1.48 -0.26 1.48
N TYR A 90 1.29 0.06 0.21
CA TYR A 90 0.52 1.20 -0.26
C TYR A 90 -0.71 0.71 -1.03
N ARG A 91 -1.90 1.16 -0.62
CA ARG A 91 -3.15 0.90 -1.32
C ARG A 91 -3.59 2.14 -2.07
N LEU A 92 -3.76 1.98 -3.36
CA LEU A 92 -4.09 3.03 -4.32
C LEU A 92 -5.49 2.80 -4.86
N ARG A 93 -6.39 3.77 -4.71
CA ARG A 93 -7.73 3.67 -5.28
C ARG A 93 -7.66 3.70 -6.81
N GLY A 94 -8.40 2.79 -7.46
CA GLY A 94 -8.48 2.73 -8.92
C GLY A 94 -8.97 4.03 -9.56
N GLU A 95 -9.83 4.79 -8.88
CA GLU A 95 -10.25 6.12 -9.32
C GLU A 95 -9.06 7.11 -9.35
N ASP A 96 -8.21 7.09 -8.32
CA ASP A 96 -7.04 7.96 -8.25
C ASP A 96 -5.98 7.56 -9.28
N ILE A 97 -5.81 6.26 -9.54
CA ILE A 97 -4.94 5.77 -10.63
C ILE A 97 -5.44 6.25 -11.99
N ASN A 98 -6.75 6.14 -12.24
CA ASN A 98 -7.32 6.52 -13.54
C ASN A 98 -7.29 8.03 -13.83
N PHE A 99 -7.48 8.86 -12.80
CA PHE A 99 -7.71 10.29 -13.01
C PHE A 99 -6.65 11.21 -12.40
N ARG A 100 -5.76 10.67 -11.52
CA ARG A 100 -4.81 11.45 -10.73
C ARG A 100 -3.46 10.75 -10.54
N LEU A 101 -3.06 9.98 -11.54
CA LEU A 101 -1.87 9.13 -11.43
C LEU A 101 -0.59 9.92 -11.13
N ASP A 102 -0.43 11.10 -11.69
CA ASP A 102 0.73 11.97 -11.42
C ASP A 102 0.77 12.41 -9.95
N GLU A 103 -0.39 12.72 -9.35
CA GLU A 103 -0.50 13.01 -7.92
C GLU A 103 -0.22 11.78 -7.06
N VAL A 104 -0.74 10.62 -7.43
CA VAL A 104 -0.45 9.33 -6.75
C VAL A 104 1.05 9.05 -6.76
N LEU A 105 1.70 9.17 -7.91
CA LEU A 105 3.14 8.95 -8.06
C LEU A 105 3.96 10.00 -7.30
N TYR A 106 3.49 11.25 -7.24
CA TYR A 106 4.12 12.28 -6.40
C TYR A 106 4.06 11.90 -4.92
N VAL A 107 2.89 11.48 -4.41
CA VAL A 107 2.74 11.03 -3.01
C VAL A 107 3.68 9.86 -2.72
N LEU A 108 3.70 8.83 -3.58
CA LEU A 108 4.61 7.70 -3.44
C LEU A 108 6.09 8.14 -3.46
N LEU A 109 6.47 9.05 -4.36
CA LEU A 109 7.82 9.60 -4.42
C LEU A 109 8.21 10.30 -3.11
N ARG A 110 7.29 11.07 -2.52
CA ARG A 110 7.55 11.78 -1.26
C ARG A 110 7.71 10.82 -0.07
N LEU A 111 7.03 9.69 -0.11
CA LEU A 111 7.07 8.68 0.95
C LEU A 111 8.19 7.66 0.77
N GLU A 112 8.49 7.29 -0.48
CA GLU A 112 9.43 6.23 -0.84
C GLU A 112 10.39 6.70 -1.96
N PRO A 113 11.21 7.72 -1.72
CA PRO A 113 12.08 8.29 -2.76
C PRO A 113 13.08 7.27 -3.32
N SER A 114 13.44 6.24 -2.56
CA SER A 114 14.41 5.20 -2.96
C SER A 114 13.94 4.33 -4.13
N ILE A 115 12.63 4.24 -4.37
CA ILE A 115 12.10 3.45 -5.48
C ILE A 115 11.97 4.27 -6.78
N PHE A 116 12.30 5.58 -6.76
CA PHE A 116 12.21 6.47 -7.91
C PHE A 116 13.57 6.97 -8.37
N ALA A 117 13.71 7.15 -9.69
CA ALA A 117 14.88 7.80 -10.27
C ALA A 117 14.90 9.29 -9.88
N ALA A 118 16.10 9.86 -9.69
CA ALA A 118 16.27 11.26 -9.29
C ALA A 118 15.53 12.27 -10.20
N LYS A 119 15.42 11.99 -11.50
CA LYS A 119 14.67 12.81 -12.46
C LYS A 119 13.15 12.86 -12.20
N ALA A 120 12.60 11.91 -11.45
CA ALA A 120 11.17 11.82 -11.15
C ALA A 120 10.70 12.98 -10.27
N GLU A 121 11.54 13.46 -9.36
CA GLU A 121 11.20 14.56 -8.44
C GLU A 121 10.83 15.84 -9.21
N ALA A 122 11.65 16.27 -10.15
CA ALA A 122 11.36 17.46 -10.96
C ALA A 122 10.07 17.30 -11.77
N ARG A 123 9.84 16.12 -12.34
CA ARG A 123 8.65 15.83 -13.14
C ARG A 123 7.38 15.90 -12.30
N PHE A 124 7.30 15.13 -11.23
CA PHE A 124 6.09 15.02 -10.44
C PHE A 124 5.82 16.27 -9.60
N THR A 125 6.84 17.02 -9.17
CA THR A 125 6.64 18.32 -8.50
C THR A 125 5.96 19.34 -9.42
N VAL A 126 6.25 19.32 -10.71
CA VAL A 126 5.61 20.24 -11.67
C VAL A 126 4.17 19.81 -11.98
N LEU A 127 3.88 18.51 -11.99
CA LEU A 127 2.57 17.98 -12.34
C LEU A 127 1.60 17.93 -11.15
N ALA A 128 2.12 17.76 -9.94
CA ALA A 128 1.30 17.64 -8.74
C ALA A 128 0.56 18.95 -8.44
N SER A 129 -0.70 18.81 -8.07
CA SER A 129 -1.52 19.96 -7.65
C SER A 129 -1.00 20.59 -6.35
N PRO A 130 -1.27 21.88 -6.13
CA PRO A 130 -0.86 22.57 -4.89
C PRO A 130 -1.42 21.91 -3.63
N GLU A 131 -2.59 21.29 -3.71
CA GLU A 131 -3.23 20.59 -2.60
C GLU A 131 -2.40 19.39 -2.15
N VAL A 132 -1.87 18.62 -3.10
CA VAL A 132 -1.00 17.47 -2.82
C VAL A 132 0.38 17.91 -2.35
N VAL A 133 0.95 18.93 -2.99
CA VAL A 133 2.29 19.48 -2.61
C VAL A 133 2.32 19.98 -1.17
N ARG A 134 1.19 20.49 -0.65
CA ARG A 134 1.10 21.03 0.73
C ARG A 134 0.90 19.96 1.80
N LEU A 135 0.69 18.71 1.45
CA LEU A 135 0.55 17.63 2.43
C LEU A 135 1.86 17.45 3.21
N SER A 136 1.72 17.14 4.49
CA SER A 136 2.85 16.70 5.32
C SER A 136 3.12 15.24 5.07
N TYR A 137 4.28 14.92 4.55
CA TYR A 137 4.71 13.54 4.26
C TYR A 137 5.56 13.03 5.41
N THR A 138 4.93 12.32 6.32
CA THR A 138 5.59 11.70 7.48
C THR A 138 5.28 10.20 7.51
N HIS A 139 6.18 9.40 8.05
CA HIS A 139 5.95 7.97 8.22
C HIS A 139 5.10 7.63 9.46
N ASP A 140 4.52 8.64 10.09
CA ASP A 140 3.74 8.49 11.32
C ASP A 140 2.25 8.27 11.10
N VAL A 141 1.76 8.43 9.86
CA VAL A 141 0.35 8.27 9.49
C VAL A 141 0.14 7.08 8.57
N ASP A 142 -1.03 6.48 8.66
CA ASP A 142 -1.42 5.29 7.88
C ASP A 142 -2.26 5.64 6.66
N SER A 143 -2.60 6.93 6.47
CA SER A 143 -3.33 7.38 5.28
C SER A 143 -3.01 8.83 4.92
N TYR A 144 -3.11 9.13 3.63
CA TYR A 144 -2.96 10.47 3.07
C TYR A 144 -4.21 10.81 2.27
N THR A 145 -4.89 11.86 2.68
CA THR A 145 -6.11 12.33 2.00
C THR A 145 -6.00 13.81 1.73
N THR A 146 -6.31 14.23 0.51
CA THR A 146 -6.46 15.63 0.15
C THR A 146 -7.70 15.87 -0.69
N ARG A 147 -8.33 17.03 -0.52
CA ARG A 147 -9.48 17.46 -1.33
C ARG A 147 -9.04 18.50 -2.34
N PHE A 148 -9.60 18.40 -3.54
CA PHE A 148 -9.33 19.33 -4.64
C PHE A 148 -10.48 20.33 -4.75
N ALA A 149 -10.16 21.62 -4.62
CA ALA A 149 -11.15 22.69 -4.60
C ALA A 149 -11.91 22.87 -5.95
N ARG A 150 -11.32 22.41 -7.06
CA ARG A 150 -11.83 22.63 -8.42
C ARG A 150 -12.58 21.45 -9.01
N ASP A 151 -12.65 20.33 -8.31
CA ASP A 151 -13.27 19.10 -8.83
C ASP A 151 -14.25 18.57 -7.78
N VAL A 152 -15.49 19.04 -7.88
CA VAL A 152 -16.55 18.75 -6.90
C VAL A 152 -17.01 17.29 -6.98
N ASP A 153 -16.95 16.67 -8.16
CA ASP A 153 -17.48 15.32 -8.40
C ASP A 153 -16.47 14.21 -8.06
N ARG A 154 -15.17 14.51 -8.12
CA ARG A 154 -14.06 13.57 -7.85
C ARG A 154 -13.12 14.12 -6.79
N GLY A 155 -13.67 14.80 -5.86
CA GLY A 155 -13.13 15.82 -4.98
C GLY A 155 -11.98 15.44 -4.07
N PHE A 156 -11.44 14.21 -4.04
CA PHE A 156 -10.32 13.88 -3.16
C PHE A 156 -9.43 12.76 -3.71
N LEU A 157 -8.18 12.80 -3.28
CA LEU A 157 -7.22 11.68 -3.40
C LEU A 157 -7.11 11.00 -2.05
N HIS A 158 -7.06 9.68 -2.03
CA HIS A 158 -6.84 8.90 -0.83
C HIS A 158 -5.85 7.76 -1.12
N LEU A 159 -4.85 7.64 -0.25
CA LEU A 159 -3.84 6.60 -0.29
C LEU A 159 -3.65 6.07 1.13
N GLU A 160 -3.73 4.76 1.30
CA GLU A 160 -3.36 4.11 2.56
C GLU A 160 -1.89 3.69 2.54
N ALA A 161 -1.25 3.79 3.69
CA ALA A 161 0.16 3.48 3.86
C ALA A 161 0.36 2.70 5.17
N ARG A 162 0.76 1.44 5.08
CA ARG A 162 1.10 0.64 6.25
C ARG A 162 2.57 0.27 6.20
N ARG A 163 3.28 0.46 7.30
CA ARG A 163 4.73 0.24 7.38
C ARG A 163 5.07 -0.73 8.49
N ARG A 164 6.08 -1.56 8.22
CA ARG A 164 6.61 -2.53 9.18
C ARG A 164 7.30 -1.84 10.34
N VAL A 165 8.00 -0.75 10.10
CA VAL A 165 8.62 0.04 11.16
C VAL A 165 7.54 0.89 11.84
N ILE A 166 7.33 0.65 13.14
CA ILE A 166 6.40 1.40 13.97
C ILE A 166 7.19 2.44 14.76
N PRO A 167 6.86 3.74 14.66
CA PRO A 167 7.51 4.77 15.46
C PRO A 167 7.41 4.51 16.97
N VAL A 168 8.44 4.89 17.71
CA VAL A 168 8.51 4.67 19.17
C VAL A 168 7.32 5.35 19.86
N GLY A 169 6.64 4.60 20.71
CA GLY A 169 5.45 5.09 21.44
C GLY A 169 4.13 5.01 20.68
N GLN A 170 4.17 4.62 19.40
CA GLN A 170 2.95 4.37 18.62
C GLN A 170 2.55 2.90 18.66
N ARG A 171 1.27 2.64 18.35
CA ARG A 171 0.71 1.30 18.15
C ARG A 171 0.04 1.26 16.79
N ARG A 172 0.17 0.14 16.10
CA ARG A 172 -0.51 -0.13 14.84
C ARG A 172 -1.35 -1.38 14.99
N PHE A 173 -2.55 -1.35 14.47
CA PHE A 173 -3.45 -2.50 14.54
C PHE A 173 -2.82 -3.74 13.89
N TRP A 174 -2.14 -3.60 12.77
CA TRP A 174 -1.52 -4.70 12.06
C TRP A 174 -0.59 -5.55 12.96
N ASN A 175 0.16 -4.90 13.84
CA ASN A 175 1.06 -5.60 14.78
C ASN A 175 0.26 -6.39 15.84
N THR A 176 -0.85 -5.83 16.32
CA THR A 176 -1.77 -6.52 17.24
C THR A 176 -2.44 -7.71 16.56
N ALA A 177 -2.89 -7.54 15.31
CA ALA A 177 -3.51 -8.57 14.49
C ALA A 177 -2.55 -9.75 14.24
N PHE A 178 -1.31 -9.46 13.84
CA PHE A 178 -0.29 -10.48 13.64
C PHE A 178 0.08 -11.22 14.94
N ALA A 179 0.30 -10.49 16.02
CA ALA A 179 0.62 -11.09 17.32
C ALA A 179 -0.51 -12.02 17.81
N TYR A 180 -1.78 -11.61 17.60
CA TYR A 180 -2.92 -12.46 17.92
C TYR A 180 -2.95 -13.72 17.04
N ALA A 181 -2.83 -13.58 15.73
CA ALA A 181 -2.80 -14.71 14.80
C ALA A 181 -1.68 -15.70 15.17
N ALA A 182 -0.49 -15.20 15.50
CA ALA A 182 0.62 -16.03 15.97
C ALA A 182 0.28 -16.77 17.27
N SER A 183 -0.40 -16.13 18.21
CA SER A 183 -0.80 -16.72 19.51
C SER A 183 -1.80 -17.89 19.37
N VAL A 184 -2.55 -17.94 18.28
CA VAL A 184 -3.51 -19.01 17.97
C VAL A 184 -3.00 -19.99 16.90
N ASN A 185 -1.72 -19.90 16.54
CA ASN A 185 -1.05 -20.71 15.50
C ASN A 185 -1.61 -20.50 14.08
N GLY A 186 -2.11 -19.31 13.78
CA GLY A 186 -2.63 -18.96 12.46
C GLY A 186 -3.91 -19.70 12.09
N GLY A 187 -4.09 -19.93 10.78
CA GLY A 187 -5.25 -20.61 10.20
C GLY A 187 -5.88 -19.80 9.07
N ARG A 188 -7.14 -20.09 8.72
CA ARG A 188 -7.84 -19.24 7.74
C ARG A 188 -8.04 -17.85 8.32
N LEU A 189 -7.73 -16.81 7.55
CA LEU A 189 -7.79 -15.43 8.01
C LEU A 189 -9.15 -15.08 8.64
N ASP A 190 -10.24 -15.46 7.99
CA ASP A 190 -11.61 -15.17 8.46
C ASP A 190 -11.90 -15.85 9.81
N ASP A 191 -11.43 -17.10 10.01
CA ASP A 191 -11.60 -17.83 11.26
C ASP A 191 -10.83 -17.15 12.41
N VAL A 192 -9.63 -16.65 12.12
CA VAL A 192 -8.79 -15.91 13.09
C VAL A 192 -9.45 -14.58 13.48
N ILE A 193 -9.98 -13.84 12.51
CA ILE A 193 -10.72 -12.58 12.73
C ILE A 193 -11.95 -12.84 13.61
N ASP A 194 -12.75 -13.86 13.30
CA ASP A 194 -13.95 -14.20 14.06
C ASP A 194 -13.64 -14.62 15.49
N GLN A 195 -12.53 -15.35 15.68
CA GLN A 195 -12.07 -15.72 17.02
C GLN A 195 -11.64 -14.50 17.83
N PHE A 196 -10.91 -13.57 17.23
CA PHE A 196 -10.50 -12.32 17.84
C PHE A 196 -11.71 -11.47 18.25
N ARG A 197 -12.70 -11.32 17.36
CA ARG A 197 -13.94 -10.57 17.63
C ARG A 197 -14.72 -11.17 18.78
N ARG A 198 -14.86 -12.49 18.84
CA ARG A 198 -15.55 -13.21 19.94
C ARG A 198 -14.86 -13.02 21.28
N GLN A 199 -13.55 -13.01 21.33
CA GLN A 199 -12.79 -12.80 22.57
C GLN A 199 -12.91 -11.36 23.08
N ASN A 200 -12.79 -10.37 22.18
CA ASN A 200 -12.87 -8.96 22.56
C ASN A 200 -14.30 -8.47 22.83
N GLY A 201 -15.30 -9.02 22.13
CA GLY A 201 -16.71 -8.74 22.44
C GLY A 201 -17.16 -9.25 23.81
N ARG A 202 -16.58 -10.33 24.33
CA ARG A 202 -16.85 -10.80 25.71
C ARG A 202 -16.23 -9.92 26.79
N ASN A 203 -15.14 -9.23 26.50
CA ASN A 203 -14.47 -8.34 27.45
C ASN A 203 -15.15 -6.96 27.58
N GLN A 204 -16.08 -6.61 26.69
CA GLN A 204 -16.86 -5.35 26.78
C GLN A 204 -18.21 -5.53 27.49
N SER A 205 -18.54 -6.74 27.90
CA SER A 205 -19.84 -7.08 28.55
C SER A 205 -19.74 -7.28 30.06
N HIS A 206 -18.63 -6.79 30.69
CA HIS A 206 -18.43 -6.86 32.15
C HIS A 206 -18.10 -5.47 32.73
#